data_644a38112467e24e3b047c29ea09dcfa
#
_entry.id   644a38112467e24e3b047c29ea09dcfa
#
_cell.length_a   1.000
_cell.length_b   1.000
_cell.length_c   1.000
_cell.angle_alpha   90.00
_cell.angle_beta   90.00
_cell.angle_gamma   90.00
#
_symmetry.space_group_name_H-M   'P 1'
#
loop_
_entity.id
_entity.type
_entity.pdbx_description
1 polymer ?
#
loop_
_entity_poly.entity_id
_entity_poly.type
_entity_poly.pdbx_seq_one_letter_code
_entity_poly.pdbx_strand_id
1 'polypeptide(L)'
;IKFFGKKNYLVKISYVVIISIFFTVPLVYPTYNWVSTLDYPPTILTGGTSHLPSTNDWMVTLEWIKNNTPEDAVVASWWDYGYWIQTLGDRTTLIDNSTLSSSMIIKFADMLVSTPDDAFDKLKNNLYSASYPITEKNIDYLVLFVSAEKLSQKSNSGESLYLLRGGGDETKKPWIMHIAGAST
;
A
#
# COMPACT_ATOMS: atom_id res chain seq x y z
N ILE A 1 38.02 20.77 -20.27
CA ILE A 1 38.48 20.61 -18.86
C ILE A 1 39.39 21.77 -18.41
N LYS A 2 39.32 22.97 -19.05
CA LYS A 2 40.11 24.15 -18.65
C LYS A 2 39.38 25.12 -17.70
N PHE A 3 38.19 24.75 -17.17
CA PHE A 3 37.33 25.61 -16.33
C PHE A 3 37.81 25.80 -14.88
N PHE A 4 38.82 25.04 -14.42
CA PHE A 4 39.23 25.06 -13.03
C PHE A 4 40.67 25.56 -12.83
N GLY A 5 41.03 26.67 -13.45
CA GLY A 5 42.26 27.38 -13.11
C GLY A 5 42.26 27.93 -11.68
N LYS A 6 43.45 28.19 -11.13
CA LYS A 6 43.64 28.73 -9.72
C LYS A 6 42.79 29.95 -9.37
N LYS A 7 42.29 30.71 -10.35
CA LYS A 7 41.46 31.92 -10.19
C LYS A 7 40.01 31.69 -9.78
N ASN A 8 39.53 30.43 -9.80
CA ASN A 8 38.10 30.12 -9.59
C ASN A 8 37.81 29.42 -8.23
N TYR A 9 38.59 29.72 -7.22
CA TYR A 9 38.43 29.15 -5.88
C TYR A 9 37.00 29.35 -5.32
N LEU A 10 36.46 30.55 -5.47
CA LEU A 10 35.10 30.87 -5.06
C LEU A 10 34.03 30.03 -5.78
N VAL A 11 34.21 29.80 -7.08
CA VAL A 11 33.30 28.95 -7.86
C VAL A 11 33.38 27.51 -7.36
N LYS A 12 34.57 26.99 -7.04
CA LYS A 12 34.72 25.65 -6.48
C LYS A 12 34.02 25.50 -5.13
N ILE A 13 34.18 26.49 -4.25
CA ILE A 13 33.51 26.51 -2.96
C ILE A 13 32.00 26.57 -3.15
N SER A 14 31.52 27.43 -4.04
CA SER A 14 30.07 27.52 -4.32
C SER A 14 29.51 26.19 -4.79
N TYR A 15 30.20 25.45 -5.66
CA TYR A 15 29.78 24.11 -6.05
C TYR A 15 29.73 23.14 -4.88
N VAL A 16 30.74 23.11 -4.04
CA VAL A 16 30.78 22.24 -2.86
C VAL A 16 29.63 22.58 -1.91
N VAL A 17 29.40 23.87 -1.68
CA VAL A 17 28.31 24.34 -0.79
C VAL A 17 26.93 23.94 -1.37
N ILE A 18 26.70 24.18 -2.66
CA ILE A 18 25.44 23.82 -3.34
C ILE A 18 25.21 22.32 -3.27
N ILE A 19 26.22 21.52 -3.60
CA ILE A 19 26.13 20.07 -3.53
C ILE A 19 25.87 19.61 -2.09
N SER A 20 26.59 20.19 -1.11
CA SER A 20 26.37 19.87 0.30
C SER A 20 24.95 20.21 0.76
N ILE A 21 24.42 21.36 0.38
CA ILE A 21 23.03 21.76 0.68
C ILE A 21 22.07 20.77 0.02
N PHE A 22 22.27 20.43 -1.25
CA PHE A 22 21.42 19.51 -1.97
C PHE A 22 21.29 18.14 -1.30
N PHE A 23 22.41 17.64 -0.74
CA PHE A 23 22.39 16.37 -0.02
C PHE A 23 21.98 16.50 1.46
N THR A 24 22.30 17.61 2.10
CA THR A 24 22.07 17.78 3.56
C THR A 24 20.63 18.19 3.86
N VAL A 25 20.03 19.06 3.06
CA VAL A 25 18.64 19.51 3.30
C VAL A 25 17.65 18.34 3.32
N PRO A 26 17.66 17.39 2.35
CA PRO A 26 16.80 16.22 2.40
C PRO A 26 17.07 15.27 3.58
N LEU A 27 18.27 15.32 4.21
CA LEU A 27 18.57 14.52 5.40
C LEU A 27 17.96 15.12 6.68
N VAL A 28 17.76 16.43 6.71
CA VAL A 28 17.33 17.16 7.91
C VAL A 28 15.85 17.53 7.88
N TYR A 29 15.23 17.47 6.71
CA TYR A 29 13.83 17.86 6.54
C TYR A 29 12.89 16.88 7.26
N PRO A 30 11.99 17.34 8.14
CA PRO A 30 11.28 16.46 9.07
C PRO A 30 10.23 15.54 8.43
N THR A 31 9.77 15.84 7.21
CA THR A 31 8.67 15.11 6.58
C THR A 31 9.09 14.14 5.48
N TYR A 32 10.16 14.43 4.75
CA TYR A 32 10.70 13.58 3.69
C TYR A 32 12.22 13.66 3.75
N ASN A 33 12.83 12.80 4.51
CA ASN A 33 14.27 12.71 4.54
C ASN A 33 14.76 11.42 3.89
N TRP A 34 15.96 11.46 3.33
CA TRP A 34 16.57 10.32 2.67
C TRP A 34 16.73 9.13 3.61
N VAL A 35 16.89 9.38 4.90
CA VAL A 35 17.05 8.32 5.90
C VAL A 35 15.77 7.53 6.05
N SER A 36 14.61 8.19 6.13
CA SER A 36 13.31 7.49 6.22
C SER A 36 12.94 6.74 4.94
N THR A 37 13.45 7.17 3.78
CA THR A 37 13.20 6.48 2.50
C THR A 37 14.17 5.34 2.22
N LEU A 38 15.28 5.24 2.98
CA LEU A 38 16.21 4.11 2.87
C LEU A 38 15.62 2.81 3.40
N ASP A 39 14.84 2.90 4.47
CA ASP A 39 14.23 1.73 5.09
C ASP A 39 12.98 1.26 4.33
N TYR A 40 12.17 2.23 3.83
CA TYR A 40 10.89 1.91 3.18
C TYR A 40 10.63 2.80 1.97
N PRO A 41 10.10 2.25 0.86
CA PRO A 41 9.70 3.05 -0.30
C PRO A 41 8.66 4.12 0.07
N PRO A 42 8.75 5.33 -0.49
CA PRO A 42 7.78 6.41 -0.22
C PRO A 42 6.32 6.00 -0.47
N THR A 43 6.07 5.12 -1.44
CA THR A 43 4.73 4.60 -1.74
C THR A 43 4.13 3.82 -0.59
N ILE A 44 4.93 3.09 0.19
CA ILE A 44 4.49 2.37 1.39
C ILE A 44 4.24 3.36 2.53
N LEU A 45 5.15 4.33 2.74
CA LEU A 45 5.02 5.34 3.78
C LEU A 45 3.83 6.27 3.57
N THR A 46 3.43 6.50 2.34
CA THR A 46 2.25 7.31 1.99
C THR A 46 0.98 6.48 1.80
N GLY A 47 1.05 5.15 1.98
CA GLY A 47 -0.08 4.27 1.75
C GLY A 47 -0.56 4.27 0.30
N GLY A 48 0.34 4.58 -0.67
CA GLY A 48 -0.01 4.69 -2.08
C GLY A 48 -0.82 5.94 -2.43
N THR A 49 -1.02 6.87 -1.49
CA THR A 49 -1.65 8.17 -1.75
C THR A 49 -0.61 9.21 -2.15
N SER A 50 -0.97 10.15 -3.02
CA SER A 50 -0.03 11.16 -3.53
C SER A 50 0.26 12.29 -2.54
N HIS A 51 -0.37 12.35 -1.39
CA HIS A 51 -0.24 13.44 -0.43
C HIS A 51 -0.29 12.97 1.02
N LEU A 52 0.82 13.16 1.72
CA LEU A 52 1.00 13.55 3.13
C LEU A 52 0.04 12.98 4.19
N PRO A 53 0.51 12.82 5.39
CA PRO A 53 1.86 12.58 5.88
C PRO A 53 2.22 11.10 5.78
N SER A 54 3.50 10.78 5.84
CA SER A 54 3.93 9.39 6.01
C SER A 54 3.26 8.81 7.24
N THR A 55 2.57 7.69 7.09
CA THR A 55 1.95 6.96 8.18
C THR A 55 2.66 5.61 8.34
N ASN A 56 2.60 5.05 9.53
CA ASN A 56 3.13 3.71 9.79
C ASN A 56 2.10 2.60 9.57
N ASP A 57 0.88 2.95 9.15
CA ASP A 57 -0.25 2.02 9.14
C ASP A 57 0.03 0.77 8.30
N TRP A 58 0.57 0.96 7.09
CA TRP A 58 0.95 -0.17 6.24
C TRP A 58 2.08 -1.00 6.84
N MET A 59 3.09 -0.37 7.43
CA MET A 59 4.20 -1.09 8.03
C MET A 59 3.74 -1.91 9.22
N VAL A 60 2.93 -1.33 10.10
CA VAL A 60 2.34 -2.02 11.26
C VAL A 60 1.45 -3.18 10.80
N THR A 61 0.65 -2.96 9.76
CA THR A 61 -0.24 -4.01 9.21
C THR A 61 0.56 -5.16 8.62
N LEU A 62 1.59 -4.88 7.83
CA LEU A 62 2.42 -5.91 7.20
C LEU A 62 3.22 -6.70 8.24
N GLU A 63 3.75 -6.03 9.26
CA GLU A 63 4.40 -6.67 10.39
C GLU A 63 3.41 -7.53 11.19
N TRP A 64 2.19 -7.03 11.40
CA TRP A 64 1.13 -7.81 12.05
C TRP A 64 0.79 -9.07 11.25
N ILE A 65 0.60 -8.96 9.94
CA ILE A 65 0.34 -10.09 9.03
C ILE A 65 1.47 -11.12 9.19
N LYS A 66 2.72 -10.68 9.09
CA LYS A 66 3.87 -11.57 9.20
C LYS A 66 3.92 -12.33 10.51
N ASN A 67 3.61 -11.67 11.62
CA ASN A 67 3.81 -12.23 12.96
C ASN A 67 2.57 -12.95 13.53
N ASN A 68 1.38 -12.70 12.96
CA ASN A 68 0.12 -13.17 13.56
C ASN A 68 -0.72 -14.05 12.63
N THR A 69 -0.25 -14.35 11.43
CA THR A 69 -0.95 -15.28 10.53
C THR A 69 -0.08 -16.50 10.26
N PRO A 70 -0.66 -17.66 9.89
CA PRO A 70 0.11 -18.83 9.46
C PRO A 70 1.05 -18.52 8.30
N GLU A 71 2.23 -19.16 8.26
CA GLU A 71 3.21 -18.93 7.18
C GLU A 71 2.66 -19.24 5.78
N ASP A 72 1.73 -20.17 5.70
CA ASP A 72 1.08 -20.60 4.48
C ASP A 72 -0.25 -19.88 4.20
N ALA A 73 -0.59 -18.85 4.97
CA ALA A 73 -1.81 -18.06 4.80
C ALA A 73 -1.86 -17.34 3.45
N VAL A 74 -3.05 -17.32 2.85
CA VAL A 74 -3.35 -16.56 1.65
C VAL A 74 -4.07 -15.26 2.05
N VAL A 75 -3.44 -14.13 1.73
CA VAL A 75 -3.96 -12.81 2.06
C VAL A 75 -4.48 -12.15 0.79
N ALA A 76 -5.77 -11.92 0.70
CA ALA A 76 -6.38 -11.20 -0.40
C ALA A 76 -6.39 -9.70 -0.13
N SER A 77 -6.08 -8.90 -1.15
CA SER A 77 -6.17 -7.45 -1.13
C SER A 77 -6.36 -6.94 -2.56
N TRP A 78 -6.64 -5.65 -2.73
CA TRP A 78 -6.53 -5.04 -4.04
C TRP A 78 -5.10 -5.19 -4.57
N TRP A 79 -4.95 -5.45 -5.86
CA TRP A 79 -3.67 -5.82 -6.49
C TRP A 79 -2.51 -4.84 -6.23
N ASP A 80 -2.79 -3.56 -5.99
CA ASP A 80 -1.78 -2.55 -5.68
C ASP A 80 -0.89 -2.89 -4.48
N TYR A 81 -1.41 -3.69 -3.55
CA TYR A 81 -0.75 -4.00 -2.28
C TYR A 81 -0.08 -5.38 -2.28
N GLY A 82 -0.28 -6.17 -3.33
CA GLY A 82 0.18 -7.55 -3.38
C GLY A 82 1.66 -7.71 -3.11
N TYR A 83 2.51 -6.91 -3.77
CA TYR A 83 3.95 -6.99 -3.54
C TYR A 83 4.38 -6.61 -2.12
N TRP A 84 3.66 -5.71 -1.46
CA TRP A 84 3.96 -5.38 -0.07
C TRP A 84 3.64 -6.54 0.86
N ILE A 85 2.51 -7.20 0.63
CA ILE A 85 2.11 -8.39 1.38
C ILE A 85 3.11 -9.52 1.17
N GLN A 86 3.55 -9.76 -0.08
CA GLN A 86 4.53 -10.79 -0.37
C GLN A 86 5.91 -10.49 0.22
N THR A 87 6.40 -9.26 0.05
CA THR A 87 7.79 -8.93 0.39
C THR A 87 8.00 -8.56 1.85
N LEU A 88 7.06 -7.88 2.47
CA LEU A 88 7.15 -7.39 3.85
C LEU A 88 6.23 -8.17 4.80
N GLY A 89 5.03 -8.53 4.33
CA GLY A 89 4.11 -9.38 5.07
C GLY A 89 4.51 -10.85 5.04
N ASP A 90 5.40 -11.25 4.13
CA ASP A 90 5.92 -12.61 3.98
C ASP A 90 4.78 -13.65 3.88
N ARG A 91 3.73 -13.30 3.11
CA ARG A 91 2.55 -14.14 2.88
C ARG A 91 2.17 -14.20 1.42
N THR A 92 1.55 -15.29 1.03
CA THR A 92 0.98 -15.45 -0.31
C THR A 92 -0.17 -14.48 -0.51
N THR A 93 -0.22 -13.82 -1.67
CA THR A 93 -1.35 -12.97 -2.06
C THR A 93 -2.11 -13.57 -3.25
N LEU A 94 -3.40 -13.24 -3.34
CA LEU A 94 -4.26 -13.73 -4.43
C LEU A 94 -3.93 -13.07 -5.77
N ILE A 95 -3.71 -11.76 -5.74
CA ILE A 95 -3.38 -10.90 -6.88
C ILE A 95 -2.33 -9.88 -6.45
N ASP A 96 -1.49 -9.48 -7.38
CA ASP A 96 -0.39 -8.57 -7.13
C ASP A 96 -0.16 -7.57 -8.28
N ASN A 97 0.84 -6.73 -8.12
CA ASN A 97 1.19 -5.67 -9.05
C ASN A 97 1.72 -6.18 -10.41
N SER A 98 2.00 -7.48 -10.56
CA SER A 98 2.35 -8.07 -11.86
C SER A 98 1.17 -8.08 -12.83
N THR A 99 -0.05 -8.07 -12.29
CA THR A 99 -1.32 -8.07 -13.05
C THR A 99 -1.43 -9.20 -14.09
N LEU A 100 -0.74 -10.31 -13.84
CA LEU A 100 -0.66 -11.44 -14.80
C LEU A 100 -2.00 -12.13 -15.00
N SER A 101 -2.90 -12.07 -14.03
CA SER A 101 -4.22 -12.69 -14.10
C SER A 101 -5.33 -11.66 -14.13
N SER A 102 -5.61 -11.11 -15.32
CA SER A 102 -6.73 -10.16 -15.50
C SER A 102 -8.07 -10.76 -15.08
N SER A 103 -8.29 -12.05 -15.33
CA SER A 103 -9.53 -12.73 -14.92
C SER A 103 -9.71 -12.76 -13.41
N MET A 104 -8.63 -12.92 -12.64
CA MET A 104 -8.67 -12.90 -11.19
C MET A 104 -8.91 -11.48 -10.64
N ILE A 105 -8.29 -10.48 -11.27
CA ILE A 105 -8.52 -9.07 -10.91
C ILE A 105 -9.99 -8.70 -11.13
N ILE A 106 -10.59 -9.12 -12.25
CA ILE A 106 -12.01 -8.89 -12.53
C ILE A 106 -12.90 -9.56 -11.48
N LYS A 107 -12.64 -10.83 -11.15
CA LYS A 107 -13.41 -11.55 -10.12
C LYS A 107 -13.29 -10.89 -8.75
N PHE A 108 -12.08 -10.42 -8.41
CA PHE A 108 -11.86 -9.72 -7.15
C PHE A 108 -12.55 -8.36 -7.11
N ALA A 109 -12.52 -7.61 -8.21
CA ALA A 109 -13.26 -6.37 -8.37
C ALA A 109 -14.78 -6.60 -8.22
N ASP A 110 -15.32 -7.62 -8.87
CA ASP A 110 -16.73 -8.02 -8.78
C ASP A 110 -17.11 -8.38 -7.34
N MET A 111 -16.26 -9.07 -6.61
CA MET A 111 -16.46 -9.34 -5.19
C MET A 111 -16.52 -8.04 -4.37
N LEU A 112 -15.60 -7.09 -4.58
CA LEU A 112 -15.54 -5.84 -3.83
C LEU A 112 -16.76 -4.93 -4.03
N VAL A 113 -17.46 -5.04 -5.15
CA VAL A 113 -18.67 -4.25 -5.44
C VAL A 113 -19.98 -5.00 -5.15
N SER A 114 -19.89 -6.22 -4.63
CA SER A 114 -21.03 -7.05 -4.29
C SER A 114 -21.62 -6.71 -2.92
N THR A 115 -22.79 -7.26 -2.62
CA THR A 115 -23.32 -7.23 -1.25
C THR A 115 -22.42 -8.02 -0.30
N PRO A 116 -22.44 -7.77 1.01
CA PRO A 116 -21.58 -8.51 1.95
C PRO A 116 -21.73 -10.03 1.88
N ASP A 117 -22.96 -10.53 1.75
CA ASP A 117 -23.22 -11.96 1.65
C ASP A 117 -22.68 -12.57 0.34
N ASP A 118 -22.95 -11.91 -0.79
CA ASP A 118 -22.41 -12.31 -2.08
C ASP A 118 -20.87 -12.22 -2.12
N ALA A 119 -20.30 -11.19 -1.51
CA ALA A 119 -18.86 -11.02 -1.43
C ALA A 119 -18.20 -12.16 -0.66
N PHE A 120 -18.81 -12.58 0.47
CA PHE A 120 -18.32 -13.70 1.25
C PHE A 120 -18.39 -15.03 0.47
N ASP A 121 -19.50 -15.27 -0.23
CA ASP A 121 -19.66 -16.45 -1.06
C ASP A 121 -18.66 -16.47 -2.24
N LYS A 122 -18.42 -15.31 -2.86
CA LYS A 122 -17.42 -15.18 -3.92
C LYS A 122 -16.00 -15.41 -3.41
N LEU A 123 -15.65 -14.87 -2.23
CA LEU A 123 -14.37 -15.13 -1.59
C LEU A 123 -14.14 -16.60 -1.33
N LYS A 124 -15.15 -17.29 -0.83
CA LYS A 124 -15.07 -18.69 -0.45
C LYS A 124 -15.06 -19.65 -1.63
N ASN A 125 -15.84 -19.36 -2.69
CA ASN A 125 -16.14 -20.35 -3.72
C ASN A 125 -15.56 -20.02 -5.09
N ASN A 126 -15.24 -18.76 -5.41
CA ASN A 126 -14.96 -18.31 -6.78
C ASN A 126 -13.59 -17.65 -6.97
N LEU A 127 -12.90 -17.31 -5.91
CA LEU A 127 -11.66 -16.54 -5.97
C LEU A 127 -10.39 -17.38 -5.92
N TYR A 128 -10.52 -18.70 -5.91
CA TYR A 128 -9.35 -19.52 -6.17
C TYR A 128 -9.26 -19.81 -7.67
N SER A 129 -8.09 -19.71 -8.23
CA SER A 129 -7.82 -19.92 -9.64
C SER A 129 -7.19 -21.29 -9.87
N ALA A 130 -7.77 -22.07 -10.71
CA ALA A 130 -7.16 -23.30 -11.23
C ALA A 130 -5.91 -23.04 -12.10
N SER A 131 -5.58 -21.77 -12.37
CA SER A 131 -4.51 -21.38 -13.30
C SER A 131 -3.20 -20.95 -12.62
N TYR A 132 -3.17 -20.85 -11.29
CA TYR A 132 -1.97 -20.47 -10.55
C TYR A 132 -1.62 -21.60 -9.56
N PRO A 133 -0.37 -22.09 -9.48
CA PRO A 133 -0.02 -23.23 -8.65
C PRO A 133 -0.20 -23.00 -7.14
N ILE A 134 -0.56 -21.79 -6.74
CA ILE A 134 -0.76 -21.37 -5.35
C ILE A 134 -2.20 -21.58 -4.88
N THR A 135 -3.13 -21.97 -5.74
CA THR A 135 -4.56 -21.66 -5.59
C THR A 135 -5.48 -22.81 -5.27
N GLU A 136 -4.98 -23.91 -4.84
CA GLU A 136 -5.80 -24.90 -4.15
C GLU A 136 -6.11 -24.51 -2.68
N LYS A 137 -5.62 -23.34 -2.23
CA LYS A 137 -5.87 -22.83 -0.89
C LYS A 137 -6.97 -21.77 -0.90
N ASN A 138 -7.84 -21.86 0.08
CA ASN A 138 -8.83 -20.84 0.38
C ASN A 138 -8.12 -19.53 0.82
N ILE A 139 -8.79 -18.41 0.62
CA ILE A 139 -8.36 -17.12 1.18
C ILE A 139 -8.59 -17.18 2.69
N ASP A 140 -7.54 -16.90 3.46
CA ASP A 140 -7.58 -16.89 4.92
C ASP A 140 -7.86 -15.50 5.48
N TYR A 141 -7.34 -14.47 4.82
CA TYR A 141 -7.45 -13.07 5.26
C TYR A 141 -7.78 -12.15 4.09
N LEU A 142 -8.61 -11.13 4.38
CA LEU A 142 -8.89 -10.03 3.47
C LEU A 142 -8.38 -8.73 4.09
N VAL A 143 -7.53 -8.01 3.34
CA VAL A 143 -7.03 -6.68 3.73
C VAL A 143 -7.73 -5.63 2.89
N LEU A 144 -8.39 -4.70 3.55
CA LEU A 144 -9.01 -3.52 2.96
C LEU A 144 -8.37 -2.27 3.55
N PHE A 145 -7.98 -1.34 2.67
CA PHE A 145 -7.44 -0.06 3.10
C PHE A 145 -8.56 0.99 3.17
N VAL A 146 -8.83 1.47 4.39
CA VAL A 146 -9.83 2.49 4.64
C VAL A 146 -9.20 3.71 5.32
N SER A 147 -9.64 4.90 4.95
CA SER A 147 -9.28 6.12 5.66
C SER A 147 -10.32 6.40 6.74
N ALA A 148 -9.86 6.50 7.99
CA ALA A 148 -10.74 6.72 9.12
C ALA A 148 -10.13 7.71 10.11
N GLU A 149 -10.99 8.53 10.71
CA GLU A 149 -10.63 9.42 11.80
C GLU A 149 -11.15 8.85 13.12
N LYS A 150 -10.25 8.72 14.09
CA LYS A 150 -10.62 8.29 15.43
C LYS A 150 -11.40 9.38 16.14
N LEU A 151 -12.60 9.06 16.58
CA LEU A 151 -13.42 9.99 17.35
C LEU A 151 -12.96 10.06 18.82
N SER A 152 -13.13 11.22 19.43
CA SER A 152 -12.86 11.40 20.87
C SER A 152 -13.87 10.65 21.74
N GLN A 153 -15.07 10.39 21.21
CA GLN A 153 -16.10 9.61 21.88
C GLN A 153 -15.79 8.11 21.76
N LYS A 154 -16.16 7.38 22.79
CA LYS A 154 -16.10 5.91 22.79
C LYS A 154 -17.51 5.33 22.67
N SER A 155 -17.59 4.08 22.23
CA SER A 155 -18.86 3.33 22.26
C SER A 155 -19.31 3.06 23.70
N ASN A 156 -20.55 2.62 23.88
CA ASN A 156 -21.06 2.22 25.18
C ASN A 156 -20.28 1.06 25.81
N SER A 157 -19.57 0.26 24.99
CA SER A 157 -18.65 -0.80 25.41
C SER A 157 -17.22 -0.30 25.73
N GLY A 158 -16.96 1.00 25.60
CA GLY A 158 -15.63 1.59 25.81
C GLY A 158 -14.68 1.50 24.62
N GLU A 159 -15.11 0.94 23.48
CA GLU A 159 -14.32 0.81 22.28
C GLU A 159 -14.14 2.15 21.54
N SER A 160 -13.04 2.29 20.84
CA SER A 160 -12.79 3.46 19.99
C SER A 160 -13.75 3.46 18.79
N LEU A 161 -14.39 4.60 18.56
CA LEU A 161 -15.22 4.84 17.38
C LEU A 161 -14.39 5.51 16.29
N TYR A 162 -14.66 5.15 15.05
CA TYR A 162 -13.98 5.68 13.88
C TYR A 162 -15.02 6.21 12.89
N LEU A 163 -14.74 7.39 12.34
CA LEU A 163 -15.52 7.96 11.24
C LEU A 163 -14.78 7.72 9.94
N LEU A 164 -15.40 7.00 9.00
CA LEU A 164 -14.84 6.83 7.67
C LEU A 164 -14.87 8.16 6.92
N ARG A 165 -13.74 8.53 6.32
CA ARG A 165 -13.54 9.85 5.69
C ARG A 165 -13.44 9.78 4.17
N GLY A 166 -13.68 8.67 3.56
CA GLY A 166 -13.40 8.47 2.14
C GLY A 166 -11.89 8.55 1.87
N GLY A 167 -11.32 7.53 1.29
CA GLY A 167 -9.89 7.39 1.06
C GLY A 167 -9.52 5.91 0.95
N GLY A 168 -8.25 5.61 0.69
CA GLY A 168 -7.84 4.25 0.48
C GLY A 168 -8.56 3.59 -0.69
N ASP A 169 -9.10 2.40 -0.49
CA ASP A 169 -9.80 1.65 -1.54
C ASP A 169 -11.12 2.30 -1.98
N GLU A 170 -11.73 3.13 -1.12
CA GLU A 170 -12.91 3.90 -1.49
C GLU A 170 -12.66 4.87 -2.64
N THR A 171 -11.46 5.47 -2.73
CA THR A 171 -11.09 6.35 -3.86
C THR A 171 -10.91 5.59 -5.17
N LYS A 172 -10.68 4.29 -5.10
CA LYS A 172 -10.52 3.40 -6.25
C LYS A 172 -11.83 2.83 -6.75
N LYS A 173 -12.92 3.02 -6.00
CA LYS A 173 -14.24 2.45 -6.28
C LYS A 173 -14.70 2.64 -7.73
N PRO A 174 -14.58 3.82 -8.38
CA PRO A 174 -14.97 3.97 -9.79
C PRO A 174 -14.21 3.04 -10.72
N TRP A 175 -12.90 2.85 -10.49
CA TRP A 175 -12.07 1.93 -11.27
C TRP A 175 -12.40 0.48 -10.99
N ILE A 176 -12.63 0.13 -9.72
CA ILE A 176 -13.04 -1.22 -9.31
C ILE A 176 -14.37 -1.58 -9.97
N MET A 177 -15.36 -0.68 -9.94
CA MET A 177 -16.64 -0.87 -10.61
C MET A 177 -16.48 -1.05 -12.12
N HIS A 178 -15.65 -0.23 -12.77
CA HIS A 178 -15.37 -0.35 -14.19
C HIS A 178 -14.75 -1.71 -14.54
N ILE A 179 -13.77 -2.15 -13.75
CA ILE A 179 -13.11 -3.47 -13.93
C ILE A 179 -14.10 -4.62 -13.71
N ALA A 180 -14.98 -4.50 -12.73
CA ALA A 180 -16.03 -5.48 -12.45
C ALA A 180 -17.11 -5.54 -13.54
N GLY A 181 -17.14 -4.57 -14.46
CA GLY A 181 -18.23 -4.45 -15.45
C GLY A 181 -19.55 -3.94 -14.84
N ALA A 182 -19.51 -3.40 -13.61
CA ALA A 182 -20.68 -2.82 -12.99
C ALA A 182 -20.98 -1.45 -13.63
N SER A 183 -22.25 -1.20 -13.92
CA SER A 183 -22.68 0.14 -14.39
C SER A 183 -22.55 1.15 -13.27
N THR A 184 -21.94 2.29 -13.55
CA THR A 184 -21.83 3.45 -12.66
C THR A 184 -23.16 4.17 -12.54
#